data_0717dad2e1e12ea3e2a208d68da12ae9
#
_entry.id   0717dad2e1e12ea3e2a208d68da12ae9
#
_cell.length_a   1.000
_cell.length_b   1.000
_cell.length_c   1.000
_cell.angle_alpha   90.00
_cell.angle_beta   90.00
_cell.angle_gamma   90.00
#
_symmetry.space_group_name_H-M   'P 1'
#
loop_
_entity.id
_entity.type
_entity.pdbx_description
1 polymer ?
#
loop_
_entity_poly.entity_id
_entity_poly.type
_entity_poly.pdbx_seq_one_letter_code
_entity_poly.pdbx_strand_id
1 'polypeptide(L)'
;MKKEFKLLFHQKYLKDYVGTKFQEQNRLLLFHGLGSGKTCSAITAGLEFYRKNGDNCKIITITPASLKSNFEKELTGLCGINQSLNHHDNTNSFKKKLRNVFNIVSYQRFVKHIIPSMSFDKNTLLIVDEVQNIISPNGEMYHQFLKIMIETDVSVIFLSGTPIFNDSNELALLANLLQEKGQNLIDVKKFKDDFQLQID
;
A
#
# COMPACT_ATOMS: atom_id res chain seq x y z
N MET A 1 -12.32 -9.16 31.36
CA MET A 1 -11.83 -7.85 30.90
C MET A 1 -11.59 -7.91 29.39
N LYS A 2 -12.33 -7.14 28.58
CA LYS A 2 -12.03 -6.99 27.14
C LYS A 2 -10.72 -6.21 27.05
N LYS A 3 -9.68 -6.80 26.45
CA LYS A 3 -8.43 -6.07 26.18
C LYS A 3 -8.77 -4.87 25.28
N GLU A 4 -8.50 -3.68 25.77
CA GLU A 4 -8.64 -2.45 24.97
C GLU A 4 -7.65 -2.53 23.80
N PHE A 5 -8.14 -2.34 22.56
CA PHE A 5 -7.30 -2.31 21.40
C PHE A 5 -6.47 -1.02 21.40
N LYS A 6 -5.15 -1.16 21.27
CA LYS A 6 -4.23 -0.03 21.14
C LYS A 6 -3.35 -0.21 19.93
N LEU A 7 -3.23 0.84 19.13
CA LEU A 7 -2.25 0.87 18.04
C LEU A 7 -0.84 0.74 18.60
N LEU A 8 -0.01 -0.03 17.94
CA LEU A 8 1.43 -0.10 18.19
C LEU A 8 2.10 1.24 17.84
N PHE A 9 3.29 1.49 18.39
CA PHE A 9 4.00 2.75 18.19
C PHE A 9 4.17 3.11 16.71
N HIS A 10 4.65 2.16 15.89
CA HIS A 10 4.85 2.39 14.45
C HIS A 10 3.52 2.62 13.69
N GLN A 11 2.41 2.04 14.15
CA GLN A 11 1.09 2.28 13.56
C GLN A 11 0.57 3.69 13.87
N LYS A 12 0.83 4.19 15.08
CA LYS A 12 0.52 5.59 15.44
C LYS A 12 1.34 6.56 14.61
N TYR A 13 2.66 6.31 14.51
CA TYR A 13 3.54 7.13 13.69
C TYR A 13 3.08 7.18 12.24
N LEU A 14 2.73 6.02 11.65
CA LEU A 14 2.21 5.94 10.30
C LEU A 14 0.91 6.73 10.12
N LYS A 15 0.00 6.65 11.09
CA LYS A 15 -1.23 7.42 11.10
C LYS A 15 -0.94 8.92 11.03
N ASP A 16 -0.06 9.42 11.89
CA ASP A 16 0.31 10.83 11.94
C ASP A 16 1.02 11.27 10.65
N TYR A 17 1.88 10.42 10.10
CA TYR A 17 2.55 10.67 8.83
C TYR A 17 1.57 10.78 7.66
N VAL A 18 0.64 9.85 7.52
CA VAL A 18 -0.40 9.87 6.48
C VAL A 18 -1.32 11.07 6.65
N GLY A 19 -1.64 11.43 7.88
CA GLY A 19 -2.46 12.60 8.19
C GLY A 19 -1.78 13.95 7.88
N THR A 20 -0.46 14.02 7.79
CA THR A 20 0.29 15.28 7.68
C THR A 20 1.11 15.40 6.40
N LYS A 21 2.07 14.51 6.20
CA LYS A 21 3.14 14.65 5.19
C LYS A 21 2.92 13.81 3.92
N PHE A 22 2.13 12.75 3.98
CA PHE A 22 2.02 11.79 2.89
C PHE A 22 1.48 12.39 1.59
N GLN A 23 0.67 13.44 1.63
CA GLN A 23 0.16 14.09 0.41
C GLN A 23 1.23 14.80 -0.39
N GLU A 24 2.33 15.21 0.24
CA GLU A 24 3.45 15.86 -0.44
C GLU A 24 4.32 14.83 -1.17
N GLN A 25 4.55 13.68 -0.55
CA GLN A 25 5.43 12.63 -1.07
C GLN A 25 4.69 11.50 -1.80
N ASN A 26 3.43 11.29 -1.50
CA ASN A 26 2.44 10.32 -2.03
C ASN A 26 2.94 8.87 -2.29
N ARG A 27 4.16 8.53 -1.92
CA ARG A 27 4.82 7.23 -2.09
C ARG A 27 5.45 6.78 -0.78
N LEU A 28 5.17 5.56 -0.37
CA LEU A 28 5.71 5.02 0.88
C LEU A 28 5.97 3.52 0.77
N LEU A 29 7.11 3.08 1.25
CA LEU A 29 7.40 1.68 1.50
C LEU A 29 7.34 1.40 3.00
N LEU A 30 6.45 0.50 3.40
CA LEU A 30 6.38 -0.03 4.77
C LEU A 30 7.06 -1.39 4.81
N PHE A 31 8.18 -1.39 5.51
CA PHE A 31 8.96 -2.57 5.73
C PHE A 31 8.68 -3.12 7.13
N HIS A 32 7.97 -4.22 7.21
CA HIS A 32 7.52 -4.81 8.46
C HIS A 32 7.81 -6.30 8.50
N GLY A 33 8.57 -6.77 9.49
CA GLY A 33 8.80 -8.20 9.71
C GLY A 33 7.51 -8.99 9.93
N LEU A 34 7.59 -10.28 9.83
CA LEU A 34 6.45 -11.19 10.05
C LEU A 34 5.86 -10.98 11.47
N GLY A 35 4.54 -10.94 11.54
CA GLY A 35 3.82 -10.79 12.82
C GLY A 35 3.82 -9.37 13.42
N SER A 36 4.41 -8.38 12.77
CA SER A 36 4.47 -6.99 13.27
C SER A 36 3.18 -6.17 13.09
N GLY A 37 2.12 -6.78 12.56
CA GLY A 37 0.85 -6.08 12.32
C GLY A 37 0.80 -5.29 11.02
N LYS A 38 1.50 -5.73 9.97
CA LYS A 38 1.55 -5.13 8.63
C LYS A 38 0.16 -4.78 8.07
N THR A 39 -0.77 -5.73 8.09
CA THR A 39 -2.16 -5.52 7.63
C THR A 39 -2.85 -4.42 8.43
N CYS A 40 -2.66 -4.38 9.74
CA CYS A 40 -3.22 -3.34 10.59
C CYS A 40 -2.61 -1.96 10.30
N SER A 41 -1.32 -1.89 10.00
CA SER A 41 -0.66 -0.67 9.55
C SER A 41 -1.27 -0.16 8.24
N ALA A 42 -1.50 -1.05 7.28
CA ALA A 42 -2.14 -0.72 6.00
C ALA A 42 -3.56 -0.19 6.18
N ILE A 43 -4.36 -0.85 7.02
CA ILE A 43 -5.72 -0.42 7.35
C ILE A 43 -5.69 0.95 8.04
N THR A 44 -4.77 1.16 8.98
CA THR A 44 -4.60 2.44 9.68
C THR A 44 -4.30 3.57 8.71
N ALA A 45 -3.37 3.36 7.80
CA ALA A 45 -3.03 4.33 6.76
C ALA A 45 -4.21 4.64 5.84
N GLY A 46 -4.92 3.62 5.38
CA GLY A 46 -6.09 3.78 4.53
C GLY A 46 -7.23 4.54 5.22
N LEU A 47 -7.50 4.25 6.50
CA LEU A 47 -8.50 4.97 7.29
C LEU A 47 -8.13 6.44 7.51
N GLU A 48 -6.85 6.73 7.71
CA GLU A 48 -6.39 8.11 7.85
C GLU A 48 -6.48 8.86 6.52
N PHE A 49 -6.11 8.22 5.41
CA PHE A 49 -6.31 8.78 4.07
C PHE A 49 -7.78 9.08 3.80
N TYR A 50 -8.68 8.14 4.13
CA TYR A 50 -10.13 8.36 4.03
C TYR A 50 -10.62 9.52 4.90
N ARG A 51 -10.14 9.61 6.15
CA ARG A 51 -10.51 10.70 7.06
C ARG A 51 -10.14 12.07 6.50
N LYS A 52 -9.00 12.15 5.80
CA LYS A 52 -8.50 13.39 5.21
C LYS A 52 -9.22 13.79 3.92
N ASN A 53 -9.56 12.82 3.07
CA ASN A 53 -10.07 13.06 1.72
C ASN A 53 -11.61 12.85 1.60
N GLY A 54 -12.25 12.28 2.60
CA GLY A 54 -13.70 12.05 2.64
C GLY A 54 -14.21 10.99 1.67
N ASP A 55 -15.50 11.05 1.36
CA ASP A 55 -16.20 10.04 0.56
C ASP A 55 -15.78 10.04 -0.94
N ASN A 56 -15.06 11.06 -1.40
CA ASN A 56 -14.55 11.14 -2.77
C ASN A 56 -13.28 10.32 -3.00
N CYS A 57 -12.66 9.80 -1.95
CA CYS A 57 -11.46 8.99 -2.10
C CYS A 57 -11.78 7.52 -2.44
N LYS A 58 -10.83 6.89 -3.13
CA LYS A 58 -10.85 5.47 -3.48
C LYS A 58 -9.63 4.80 -2.87
N ILE A 59 -9.85 3.73 -2.11
CA ILE A 59 -8.77 2.92 -1.56
C ILE A 59 -8.82 1.54 -2.22
N ILE A 60 -7.77 1.20 -2.96
CA ILE A 60 -7.64 -0.09 -3.62
C ILE A 60 -6.52 -0.85 -2.94
N THR A 61 -6.87 -1.94 -2.28
CA THR A 61 -5.91 -2.84 -1.65
C THR A 61 -5.64 -4.02 -2.57
N ILE A 62 -4.40 -4.14 -3.00
CA ILE A 62 -3.93 -5.19 -3.90
C ILE A 62 -3.10 -6.16 -3.07
N THR A 63 -3.57 -7.41 -3.01
CA THR A 63 -2.96 -8.45 -2.17
C THR A 63 -2.95 -9.79 -2.92
N PRO A 64 -2.06 -10.73 -2.58
CA PRO A 64 -2.16 -12.11 -3.07
C PRO A 64 -3.56 -12.68 -2.81
N ALA A 65 -4.08 -13.43 -3.77
CA ALA A 65 -5.45 -13.97 -3.69
C ALA A 65 -5.70 -14.78 -2.41
N SER A 66 -4.69 -15.51 -1.92
CA SER A 66 -4.73 -16.27 -0.67
C SER A 66 -4.85 -15.42 0.59
N LEU A 67 -4.39 -14.17 0.56
CA LEU A 67 -4.38 -13.26 1.70
C LEU A 67 -5.61 -12.33 1.75
N LYS A 68 -6.40 -12.28 0.69
CA LYS A 68 -7.55 -11.39 0.58
C LYS A 68 -8.54 -11.56 1.75
N SER A 69 -8.93 -12.79 2.05
CA SER A 69 -9.87 -13.07 3.14
C SER A 69 -9.32 -12.67 4.52
N ASN A 70 -8.02 -12.77 4.72
CA ASN A 70 -7.38 -12.33 5.94
C ASN A 70 -7.43 -10.80 6.07
N PHE A 71 -7.13 -10.08 4.99
CA PHE A 71 -7.22 -8.61 4.98
C PHE A 71 -8.66 -8.13 5.27
N GLU A 72 -9.67 -8.77 4.67
CA GLU A 72 -11.09 -8.46 4.91
C GLU A 72 -11.50 -8.70 6.37
N LYS A 73 -11.00 -9.78 6.99
CA LYS A 73 -11.24 -10.08 8.41
C LYS A 73 -10.64 -9.01 9.32
N GLU A 74 -9.40 -8.60 9.07
CA GLU A 74 -8.73 -7.55 9.85
C GLU A 74 -9.41 -6.19 9.66
N LEU A 75 -9.81 -5.84 8.43
CA LEU A 75 -10.51 -4.61 8.11
C LEU A 75 -11.85 -4.51 8.85
N THR A 76 -12.63 -5.58 8.88
CA THR A 76 -13.94 -5.62 9.56
C THR A 76 -13.84 -6.11 11.01
N GLY A 77 -12.64 -6.39 11.49
CA GLY A 77 -12.32 -6.85 12.83
C GLY A 77 -11.78 -5.73 13.73
N LEU A 78 -10.92 -6.14 14.67
CA LEU A 78 -10.39 -5.25 15.71
C LEU A 78 -9.64 -4.04 15.12
N CYS A 79 -8.88 -4.26 14.07
CA CYS A 79 -8.03 -3.22 13.50
C CYS A 79 -8.81 -2.11 12.81
N GLY A 80 -9.79 -2.45 11.97
CA GLY A 80 -10.62 -1.46 11.27
C GLY A 80 -11.66 -0.82 12.18
N ILE A 81 -12.38 -1.62 12.96
CA ILE A 81 -13.50 -1.13 13.79
C ILE A 81 -13.04 -0.22 14.91
N ASN A 82 -11.99 -0.61 15.65
CA ASN A 82 -11.58 0.15 16.83
C ASN A 82 -10.84 1.47 16.51
N GLN A 83 -10.39 1.66 15.27
CA GLN A 83 -9.74 2.91 14.87
C GLN A 83 -10.70 4.00 14.42
N SER A 84 -11.93 3.64 14.07
CA SER A 84 -12.84 4.54 13.37
C SER A 84 -14.03 4.98 14.21
N LEU A 85 -14.21 4.44 15.37
CA LEU A 85 -15.43 4.71 16.14
C LEU A 85 -15.29 5.92 17.05
N ASN A 86 -16.06 6.93 16.72
CA ASN A 86 -16.90 7.57 17.72
C ASN A 86 -17.88 6.50 18.23
N HIS A 87 -17.90 6.22 19.53
CA HIS A 87 -18.56 5.11 20.22
C HIS A 87 -20.07 4.88 19.95
N HIS A 88 -20.69 5.51 18.95
CA HIS A 88 -22.11 5.50 18.66
C HIS A 88 -22.53 4.87 17.33
N ASP A 89 -21.59 4.44 16.46
CA ASP A 89 -21.97 3.87 15.18
C ASP A 89 -22.33 2.38 15.30
N ASN A 90 -23.48 2.03 14.73
CA ASN A 90 -23.91 0.65 14.57
C ASN A 90 -22.83 -0.14 13.79
N THR A 91 -22.21 -1.10 14.44
CA THR A 91 -21.08 -1.85 13.94
C THR A 91 -21.30 -2.48 12.55
N ASN A 92 -22.54 -2.85 12.20
CA ASN A 92 -22.87 -3.44 10.90
C ASN A 92 -22.90 -2.39 9.77
N SER A 93 -23.44 -1.21 10.04
CA SER A 93 -23.44 -0.08 9.10
C SER A 93 -21.98 0.34 8.80
N PHE A 94 -21.17 0.44 9.84
CA PHE A 94 -19.78 0.80 9.71
C PHE A 94 -18.95 -0.25 8.95
N LYS A 95 -19.13 -1.54 9.21
CA LYS A 95 -18.52 -2.63 8.42
C LYS A 95 -18.88 -2.53 6.93
N LYS A 96 -20.14 -2.21 6.63
CA LYS A 96 -20.58 -1.99 5.25
C LYS A 96 -19.86 -0.80 4.63
N LYS A 97 -19.74 0.31 5.36
CA LYS A 97 -19.01 1.50 4.92
C LYS A 97 -17.54 1.17 4.63
N LEU A 98 -16.85 0.46 5.51
CA LEU A 98 -15.45 0.05 5.29
C LEU A 98 -15.28 -0.80 4.02
N ARG A 99 -16.18 -1.74 3.75
CA ARG A 99 -16.15 -2.54 2.53
C ARG A 99 -16.39 -1.73 1.26
N ASN A 100 -17.14 -0.65 1.35
CA ASN A 100 -17.37 0.25 0.22
C ASN A 100 -16.18 1.16 -0.06
N VAL A 101 -15.47 1.59 1.00
CA VAL A 101 -14.29 2.45 0.90
C VAL A 101 -13.06 1.67 0.45
N PHE A 102 -12.86 0.45 0.97
CA PHE A 102 -11.74 -0.42 0.64
C PHE A 102 -12.13 -1.45 -0.42
N ASN A 103 -11.66 -1.27 -1.63
CA ASN A 103 -11.79 -2.28 -2.69
C ASN A 103 -10.60 -3.25 -2.63
N ILE A 104 -10.80 -4.44 -2.06
CA ILE A 104 -9.75 -5.44 -1.88
C ILE A 104 -9.75 -6.40 -3.07
N VAL A 105 -8.66 -6.41 -3.82
CA VAL A 105 -8.53 -7.18 -5.07
C VAL A 105 -7.25 -7.99 -5.11
N SER A 106 -7.24 -9.04 -5.92
CA SER A 106 -5.99 -9.73 -6.25
C SER A 106 -5.20 -8.98 -7.31
N TYR A 107 -3.90 -9.25 -7.42
CA TYR A 107 -3.03 -8.68 -8.44
C TYR A 107 -3.60 -8.87 -9.86
N GLN A 108 -4.03 -10.10 -10.17
CA GLN A 108 -4.60 -10.41 -11.49
C GLN A 108 -5.87 -9.63 -11.78
N ARG A 109 -6.74 -9.46 -10.75
CA ARG A 109 -7.97 -8.66 -10.89
C ARG A 109 -7.65 -7.18 -11.08
N PHE A 110 -6.66 -6.67 -10.37
CA PHE A 110 -6.22 -5.28 -10.49
C PHE A 110 -5.79 -4.99 -11.93
N VAL A 111 -4.87 -5.80 -12.45
CA VAL A 111 -4.33 -5.65 -13.81
C VAL A 111 -5.41 -5.81 -14.89
N LYS A 112 -6.23 -6.87 -14.80
CA LYS A 112 -7.20 -7.20 -15.85
C LYS A 112 -8.46 -6.35 -15.85
N HIS A 113 -8.88 -5.86 -14.69
CA HIS A 113 -10.20 -5.23 -14.56
C HIS A 113 -10.16 -3.81 -13.97
N ILE A 114 -9.22 -3.50 -13.09
CA ILE A 114 -9.19 -2.17 -12.46
C ILE A 114 -8.42 -1.19 -13.33
N ILE A 115 -7.21 -1.52 -13.77
CA ILE A 115 -6.39 -0.64 -14.60
C ILE A 115 -7.13 -0.19 -15.87
N PRO A 116 -7.79 -1.07 -16.65
CA PRO A 116 -8.50 -0.65 -17.86
C PRO A 116 -9.78 0.16 -17.62
N SER A 117 -10.36 0.06 -16.41
CA SER A 117 -11.70 0.60 -16.13
C SER A 117 -11.70 1.90 -15.34
N MET A 118 -10.54 2.37 -14.84
CA MET A 118 -10.53 3.57 -13.99
C MET A 118 -9.29 4.43 -14.23
N SER A 119 -9.47 5.73 -14.04
CA SER A 119 -8.38 6.69 -13.91
C SER A 119 -7.89 6.78 -12.47
N PHE A 120 -6.60 6.98 -12.31
CA PHE A 120 -5.93 7.16 -11.04
C PHE A 120 -5.58 8.64 -10.82
N ASP A 121 -5.92 9.17 -9.66
CA ASP A 121 -5.70 10.57 -9.31
C ASP A 121 -5.23 10.70 -7.84
N LYS A 122 -5.02 11.92 -7.39
CA LYS A 122 -4.60 12.23 -6.01
C LYS A 122 -5.59 11.78 -4.91
N ASN A 123 -6.85 11.49 -5.26
CA ASN A 123 -7.86 10.98 -4.34
C ASN A 123 -7.87 9.44 -4.32
N THR A 124 -6.99 8.81 -5.06
CA THR A 124 -6.84 7.35 -5.09
C THR A 124 -5.64 6.93 -4.27
N LEU A 125 -5.84 6.00 -3.35
CA LEU A 125 -4.77 5.33 -2.61
C LEU A 125 -4.67 3.87 -3.06
N LEU A 126 -3.52 3.47 -3.54
CA LEU A 126 -3.16 2.07 -3.75
C LEU A 126 -2.40 1.56 -2.52
N ILE A 127 -2.86 0.47 -1.95
CA ILE A 127 -2.15 -0.30 -0.91
C ILE A 127 -1.74 -1.62 -1.55
N VAL A 128 -0.43 -1.83 -1.72
CA VAL A 128 0.11 -3.00 -2.42
C VAL A 128 0.80 -3.90 -1.40
N ASP A 129 0.15 -4.99 -1.03
CA ASP A 129 0.65 -5.95 -0.04
C ASP A 129 1.55 -6.99 -0.70
N GLU A 130 2.71 -7.27 -0.10
CA GLU A 130 3.75 -8.16 -0.63
C GLU A 130 4.27 -7.68 -1.99
N VAL A 131 4.77 -6.45 -2.03
CA VAL A 131 5.24 -5.78 -3.27
C VAL A 131 6.28 -6.59 -4.04
N GLN A 132 7.07 -7.45 -3.39
CA GLN A 132 8.04 -8.32 -4.05
C GLN A 132 7.38 -9.24 -5.11
N ASN A 133 6.09 -9.50 -5.04
CA ASN A 133 5.39 -10.30 -6.03
C ASN A 133 5.23 -9.62 -7.40
N ILE A 134 5.43 -8.31 -7.48
CA ILE A 134 5.37 -7.56 -8.75
C ILE A 134 6.75 -7.17 -9.26
N ILE A 135 7.78 -7.24 -8.43
CA ILE A 135 9.11 -6.82 -8.81
C ILE A 135 9.76 -7.92 -9.66
N SER A 136 9.74 -7.68 -10.97
CA SER A 136 10.38 -8.53 -11.95
C SER A 136 10.77 -7.70 -13.17
N PRO A 137 12.04 -7.74 -13.63
CA PRO A 137 12.53 -6.93 -14.75
C PRO A 137 11.72 -7.12 -16.04
N ASN A 138 11.24 -8.33 -16.27
CA ASN A 138 10.47 -8.70 -17.47
C ASN A 138 8.98 -8.91 -17.16
N GLY A 139 8.53 -8.53 -15.96
CA GLY A 139 7.16 -8.74 -15.52
C GLY A 139 6.20 -7.72 -16.10
N GLU A 140 5.20 -8.16 -16.87
CA GLU A 140 4.15 -7.28 -17.38
C GLU A 140 3.48 -6.47 -16.26
N MET A 141 3.27 -7.11 -15.10
CA MET A 141 2.66 -6.47 -13.94
C MET A 141 3.50 -5.32 -13.41
N TYR A 142 4.83 -5.48 -13.33
CA TYR A 142 5.74 -4.42 -12.94
C TYR A 142 5.62 -3.21 -13.86
N HIS A 143 5.65 -3.43 -15.17
CA HIS A 143 5.57 -2.34 -16.15
C HIS A 143 4.24 -1.61 -16.10
N GLN A 144 3.14 -2.30 -15.84
CA GLN A 144 1.83 -1.65 -15.66
C GLN A 144 1.78 -0.81 -14.38
N PHE A 145 2.33 -1.29 -13.27
CA PHE A 145 2.46 -0.48 -12.05
C PHE A 145 3.37 0.72 -12.28
N LEU A 146 4.54 0.52 -12.87
CA LEU A 146 5.47 1.60 -13.17
C LEU A 146 4.80 2.68 -14.02
N LYS A 147 4.06 2.29 -15.05
CA LYS A 147 3.30 3.23 -15.88
C LYS A 147 2.33 4.08 -15.07
N ILE A 148 1.56 3.46 -14.17
CA ILE A 148 0.67 4.20 -13.27
C ILE A 148 1.47 5.19 -12.42
N MET A 149 2.64 4.76 -11.88
CA MET A 149 3.48 5.60 -11.02
C MET A 149 4.01 6.84 -11.75
N ILE A 150 4.43 6.73 -12.99
CA ILE A 150 5.01 7.84 -13.76
C ILE A 150 3.96 8.73 -14.43
N GLU A 151 2.77 8.20 -14.75
CA GLU A 151 1.75 8.94 -15.49
C GLU A 151 0.69 9.62 -14.60
N THR A 152 0.56 9.20 -13.34
CA THR A 152 -0.54 9.66 -12.47
C THR A 152 -0.05 10.22 -11.12
N ASP A 153 -0.94 10.98 -10.47
CA ASP A 153 -0.69 11.53 -9.13
C ASP A 153 -1.28 10.63 -8.02
N VAL A 154 -1.43 9.33 -8.29
CA VAL A 154 -1.96 8.35 -7.34
C VAL A 154 -1.06 8.24 -6.11
N SER A 155 -1.68 8.16 -4.94
CA SER A 155 -0.96 7.87 -3.69
C SER A 155 -0.74 6.36 -3.55
N VAL A 156 0.46 5.94 -3.13
CA VAL A 156 0.79 4.51 -3.02
C VAL A 156 1.50 4.19 -1.71
N ILE A 157 1.08 3.08 -1.09
CA ILE A 157 1.76 2.46 0.04
C ILE A 157 2.10 1.02 -0.34
N PHE A 158 3.38 0.74 -0.49
CA PHE A 158 3.90 -0.61 -0.68
C PHE A 158 4.19 -1.25 0.67
N LEU A 159 3.84 -2.52 0.80
CA LEU A 159 4.09 -3.33 2.00
C LEU A 159 4.97 -4.51 1.63
N SER A 160 5.99 -4.79 2.44
CA SER A 160 6.80 -5.99 2.34
C SER A 160 7.12 -6.56 3.72
N GLY A 161 7.07 -7.88 3.83
CA GLY A 161 7.49 -8.62 5.03
C GLY A 161 8.94 -9.08 4.95
N THR A 162 9.51 -9.11 3.77
CA THR A 162 10.88 -9.54 3.50
C THR A 162 11.68 -8.41 2.89
N PRO A 163 12.80 -8.01 3.51
CA PRO A 163 13.58 -6.87 3.05
C PRO A 163 14.47 -7.16 1.88
N ILE A 164 14.76 -8.41 1.67
CA ILE A 164 15.90 -8.78 0.86
C ILE A 164 15.38 -9.25 -0.48
N PHE A 165 15.71 -8.46 -1.43
CA PHE A 165 15.72 -8.81 -2.82
C PHE A 165 16.88 -9.78 -3.07
N ASN A 166 16.66 -10.79 -3.88
CA ASN A 166 17.67 -11.76 -4.24
C ASN A 166 18.77 -11.14 -5.14
N ASP A 167 18.50 -9.97 -5.69
CA ASP A 167 19.38 -9.26 -6.61
C ASP A 167 19.25 -7.73 -6.40
N SER A 168 20.37 -7.00 -6.53
CA SER A 168 20.43 -5.53 -6.53
C SER A 168 19.48 -4.89 -7.56
N ASN A 169 19.22 -5.58 -8.67
CA ASN A 169 18.25 -5.15 -9.66
C ASN A 169 16.84 -4.96 -9.09
N GLU A 170 16.41 -5.85 -8.19
CA GLU A 170 15.09 -5.76 -7.56
C GLU A 170 14.96 -4.50 -6.69
N LEU A 171 16.06 -4.11 -6.04
CA LEU A 171 16.13 -2.87 -5.28
C LEU A 171 15.95 -1.64 -6.17
N ALA A 172 16.65 -1.61 -7.33
CA ALA A 172 16.51 -0.53 -8.31
C ALA A 172 15.08 -0.47 -8.89
N LEU A 173 14.48 -1.62 -9.16
CA LEU A 173 13.10 -1.71 -9.63
C LEU A 173 12.11 -1.18 -8.58
N LEU A 174 12.29 -1.55 -7.31
CA LEU A 174 11.46 -1.02 -6.23
C LEU A 174 11.64 0.49 -6.06
N ALA A 175 12.89 0.97 -6.13
CA ALA A 175 13.18 2.39 -6.05
C ALA A 175 12.49 3.17 -7.19
N ASN A 176 12.43 2.59 -8.40
CA ASN A 176 11.69 3.18 -9.52
C ASN A 176 10.18 3.28 -9.26
N LEU A 177 9.58 2.30 -8.57
CA LEU A 177 8.17 2.41 -8.16
C LEU A 177 7.92 3.49 -7.11
N LEU A 178 8.95 3.88 -6.35
CA LEU A 178 8.88 4.92 -5.33
C LEU A 178 9.21 6.32 -5.85
N GLN A 179 9.69 6.43 -7.09
CA GLN A 179 9.99 7.74 -7.71
C GLN A 179 8.72 8.57 -7.85
N GLU A 180 8.84 9.87 -7.60
CA GLU A 180 7.77 10.81 -7.84
C GLU A 180 7.55 11.02 -9.34
N LYS A 181 6.33 11.42 -9.70
CA LYS A 181 6.00 11.73 -11.09
C LYS A 181 6.96 12.78 -11.66
N GLY A 182 7.52 12.47 -12.83
CA GLY A 182 8.46 13.35 -13.52
C GLY A 182 9.93 13.20 -13.10
N GLN A 183 10.24 12.36 -12.12
CA GLN A 183 11.63 12.01 -11.80
C GLN A 183 12.19 11.00 -12.80
N ASN A 184 13.51 11.05 -13.01
CA ASN A 184 14.19 10.10 -13.88
C ASN A 184 14.27 8.73 -13.22
N LEU A 185 13.94 7.70 -14.00
CA LEU A 185 14.07 6.32 -13.52
C LEU A 185 15.56 5.95 -13.37
N ILE A 186 15.83 5.14 -12.38
CA ILE A 186 17.15 4.53 -12.16
C ILE A 186 17.41 3.53 -13.29
N ASP A 187 18.54 3.66 -13.95
CA ASP A 187 19.04 2.63 -14.89
C ASP A 187 19.45 1.40 -14.10
N VAL A 188 18.67 0.34 -14.22
CA VAL A 188 18.86 -0.91 -13.44
C VAL A 188 20.19 -1.57 -13.74
N LYS A 189 20.68 -1.51 -14.99
CA LYS A 189 21.98 -2.09 -15.37
C LYS A 189 23.12 -1.33 -14.72
N LYS A 190 23.12 0.00 -14.87
CA LYS A 190 24.12 0.87 -14.25
C LYS A 190 24.12 0.75 -12.73
N PHE A 191 22.96 0.69 -12.11
CA PHE A 191 22.81 0.51 -10.65
C PHE A 191 23.48 -0.79 -10.18
N LYS A 192 23.33 -1.87 -10.92
CA LYS A 192 23.95 -3.16 -10.61
C LYS A 192 25.47 -3.05 -10.65
N ASP A 193 26.02 -2.44 -11.72
CA ASP A 193 27.46 -2.29 -11.91
C ASP A 193 28.05 -1.41 -10.80
N ASP A 194 27.42 -0.29 -10.48
CA ASP A 194 27.85 0.62 -9.41
C ASP A 194 27.75 -0.04 -8.02
N PHE A 195 26.74 -0.88 -7.79
CA PHE A 195 26.54 -1.59 -6.52
C PHE A 195 27.58 -2.69 -6.31
N GLN A 196 27.94 -3.43 -7.36
CA GLN A 196 28.99 -4.46 -7.31
C GLN A 196 30.35 -3.87 -6.97
N LEU A 197 30.68 -2.72 -7.55
CA LEU A 197 31.94 -2.01 -7.28
C LEU A 197 32.08 -1.51 -5.82
N GLN A 198 31.00 -1.44 -5.05
CA GLN A 198 31.03 -1.02 -3.64
C GLN A 198 31.18 -2.19 -2.66
N ILE A 199 30.99 -3.43 -3.14
CA ILE A 199 31.06 -4.65 -2.32
C ILE A 199 32.41 -5.35 -2.48
N ASP A 200 33.11 -5.18 -3.61
CA ASP A 200 34.45 -5.67 -3.90
C ASP A 200 35.51 -4.74 -3.30
#